data_2b2ca5feddec2b49092715305ac3061d
#
_entry.id   2b2ca5feddec2b49092715305ac3061d
#
_cell.length_a   1.000
_cell.length_b   1.000
_cell.length_c   1.000
_cell.angle_alpha   90.00
_cell.angle_beta   90.00
_cell.angle_gamma   90.00
#
_symmetry.space_group_name_H-M   'P 1'
#
loop_
_entity.id
_entity.type
_entity.pdbx_description
1 polymer ?
#
loop_
_entity_poly.entity_id
_entity_poly.type
_entity_poly.pdbx_seq_one_letter_code
_entity_poly.pdbx_strand_id
1 'polypeptide(L)'
;MGKPTGFLEYERQENEAIQPLSRITNFNEFHPFLDEETRRKQGARCMNCGVPFCQSAIKLKNMVTGCPLHNLIPEWNDEIYNGNDKRALSRLLKTNPFPEFTGRVCPALCEKACLNGLDQEPVTIKENELYTIETAYTNKWMTPYVPSVRSDKKVAIIGSGPAGLALAHDLNRRGHSVTVFEKEDRIGGLLMYGIPNMKLEKKVIQRRLEILSEEGIIFKTNVNVGKDITKKELEKEYDAIVFATGFKKARDLNVKNRDCTGIYFAVDYLTKATKHLLDNTEEISAKYKHVVIVGGGDTGNDCVGTSIRQGCASVVQIEMMPKAPDERLQSNPWPEWPKICKIDYGQEEAIAVFKKDPRIYETTVKECILDEKKNLKQIKTVKVHFNNGKLEEVKGSEQILDCDLLLIAAGFIGVEDDLKKSFKLETSQRNTIVTQPNSYQVKDKYFTAGDCHRGQSLVVWAIHEGKECAKEVDTYLMGYTNME
;
A
#
# COMPACT_ATOMS: atom_id res chain seq x y z
N MET A 1 11.06 -22.74 -21.18
CA MET A 1 12.05 -21.66 -21.05
C MET A 1 11.76 -20.62 -22.10
N GLY A 2 11.58 -19.37 -21.72
CA GLY A 2 11.43 -18.26 -22.65
C GLY A 2 12.62 -18.15 -23.61
N LYS A 3 12.86 -17.01 -24.18
CA LYS A 3 14.02 -16.83 -25.06
C LYS A 3 15.30 -16.74 -24.21
N PRO A 4 16.25 -17.70 -24.29
CA PRO A 4 17.44 -17.71 -23.43
C PRO A 4 18.30 -16.45 -23.52
N THR A 5 18.24 -15.75 -24.65
CA THR A 5 19.01 -14.55 -24.96
C THR A 5 18.16 -13.26 -24.97
N GLY A 6 16.88 -13.35 -24.59
CA GLY A 6 15.94 -12.23 -24.65
C GLY A 6 16.38 -11.00 -23.86
N PHE A 7 17.04 -11.19 -22.73
CA PHE A 7 17.60 -10.11 -21.91
C PHE A 7 18.77 -9.36 -22.58
N LEU A 8 19.42 -9.98 -23.58
CA LEU A 8 20.48 -9.36 -24.39
C LEU A 8 19.94 -8.68 -25.65
N GLU A 9 18.75 -9.10 -26.11
CA GLU A 9 18.20 -8.68 -27.40
C GLU A 9 17.16 -7.56 -27.28
N TYR A 10 16.43 -7.53 -26.17
CA TYR A 10 15.35 -6.58 -25.94
C TYR A 10 15.69 -5.61 -24.84
N GLU A 11 15.56 -4.33 -25.10
CA GLU A 11 15.66 -3.29 -24.09
C GLU A 11 14.45 -3.29 -23.16
N ARG A 12 14.62 -2.76 -21.93
CA ARG A 12 13.52 -2.55 -21.00
C ARG A 12 12.57 -1.47 -21.54
N GLN A 13 11.29 -1.79 -21.57
CA GLN A 13 10.22 -0.85 -21.89
C GLN A 13 9.15 -0.90 -20.80
N GLU A 14 8.80 0.25 -20.26
CA GLU A 14 7.76 0.42 -19.24
C GLU A 14 6.50 1.02 -19.87
N ASN A 15 5.38 0.92 -19.14
CA ASN A 15 4.17 1.69 -19.44
C ASN A 15 4.48 3.17 -19.20
N GLU A 16 4.79 3.92 -20.24
CA GLU A 16 5.15 5.33 -20.12
C GLU A 16 4.01 6.14 -19.54
N ALA A 17 4.31 6.95 -18.52
CA ALA A 17 3.33 7.84 -17.94
C ALA A 17 2.93 8.95 -18.92
N ILE A 18 1.64 9.29 -18.96
CA ILE A 18 1.15 10.49 -19.65
C ILE A 18 1.89 11.72 -19.09
N GLN A 19 2.24 12.66 -19.97
CA GLN A 19 2.98 13.86 -19.61
C GLN A 19 2.35 14.60 -18.43
N PRO A 20 3.14 15.10 -17.46
CA PRO A 20 2.62 15.66 -16.21
C PRO A 20 1.54 16.71 -16.39
N LEU A 21 1.73 17.70 -17.27
CA LEU A 21 0.74 18.78 -17.51
C LEU A 21 -0.57 18.28 -18.12
N SER A 22 -0.57 17.14 -18.80
CA SER A 22 -1.79 16.54 -19.36
C SER A 22 -2.52 15.69 -18.32
N ARG A 23 -1.77 14.88 -17.53
CA ARG A 23 -2.37 13.95 -16.57
C ARG A 23 -2.97 14.61 -15.32
N ILE A 24 -2.54 15.82 -14.96
CA ILE A 24 -3.06 16.56 -13.79
C ILE A 24 -4.48 17.10 -13.99
N THR A 25 -5.04 17.01 -15.19
CA THR A 25 -6.39 17.52 -15.50
C THR A 25 -7.52 16.65 -14.97
N ASN A 26 -7.21 15.45 -14.48
CA ASN A 26 -8.18 14.49 -13.94
C ASN A 26 -7.52 13.55 -12.89
N PHE A 27 -8.32 12.66 -12.33
CA PHE A 27 -7.89 11.67 -11.34
C PHE A 27 -7.85 10.23 -11.87
N ASN A 28 -7.72 10.02 -13.19
CA ASN A 28 -7.60 8.70 -13.80
C ASN A 28 -6.17 8.16 -13.69
N GLU A 29 -6.01 6.84 -13.77
CA GLU A 29 -4.70 6.20 -13.97
C GLU A 29 -4.06 6.74 -15.26
N PHE A 30 -2.74 6.92 -15.24
CA PHE A 30 -2.03 7.63 -16.30
C PHE A 30 -0.86 6.86 -16.91
N HIS A 31 -0.83 5.55 -16.77
CA HIS A 31 0.12 4.65 -17.40
C HIS A 31 -0.60 3.78 -18.47
N PRO A 32 -0.67 4.22 -19.73
CA PRO A 32 -1.21 3.39 -20.81
C PRO A 32 -0.43 2.09 -20.94
N PHE A 33 -1.14 0.99 -21.18
CA PHE A 33 -0.49 -0.32 -21.34
C PHE A 33 0.29 -0.39 -22.67
N LEU A 34 1.43 -1.07 -22.62
CA LEU A 34 2.13 -1.50 -23.83
C LEU A 34 1.26 -2.48 -24.63
N ASP A 35 1.47 -2.50 -25.95
CA ASP A 35 0.86 -3.51 -26.81
C ASP A 35 1.33 -4.94 -26.45
N GLU A 36 0.58 -5.92 -26.91
CA GLU A 36 0.82 -7.32 -26.61
C GLU A 36 2.19 -7.81 -27.07
N GLU A 37 2.63 -7.43 -28.28
CA GLU A 37 3.92 -7.86 -28.83
C GLU A 37 5.08 -7.31 -28.00
N THR A 38 5.03 -6.04 -27.67
CA THR A 38 6.02 -5.39 -26.82
C THR A 38 6.03 -6.03 -25.43
N ARG A 39 4.86 -6.32 -24.86
CA ARG A 39 4.76 -6.98 -23.54
C ARG A 39 5.34 -8.38 -23.55
N ARG A 40 5.15 -9.16 -24.61
CA ARG A 40 5.79 -10.47 -24.78
C ARG A 40 7.32 -10.36 -24.79
N LYS A 41 7.89 -9.35 -25.49
CA LYS A 41 9.34 -9.07 -25.44
C LYS A 41 9.82 -8.77 -24.03
N GLN A 42 9.02 -8.06 -23.21
CA GLN A 42 9.36 -7.80 -21.81
C GLN A 42 9.35 -9.10 -20.97
N GLY A 43 8.45 -10.04 -21.21
CA GLY A 43 8.48 -11.37 -20.62
C GLY A 43 9.75 -12.15 -21.00
N ALA A 44 10.20 -12.04 -22.28
CA ALA A 44 11.41 -12.69 -22.77
C ALA A 44 12.69 -12.21 -22.09
N ARG A 45 12.69 -11.02 -21.47
CA ARG A 45 13.86 -10.52 -20.73
C ARG A 45 14.17 -11.30 -19.44
N CYS A 46 13.27 -12.18 -19.00
CA CYS A 46 13.51 -13.02 -17.86
C CYS A 46 14.50 -14.15 -18.20
N MET A 47 15.66 -14.19 -17.52
CA MET A 47 16.69 -15.21 -17.71
C MET A 47 16.30 -16.59 -17.16
N ASN A 48 15.17 -16.72 -16.47
CA ASN A 48 14.76 -17.96 -15.77
C ASN A 48 15.87 -18.51 -14.87
N CYS A 49 16.37 -17.68 -13.95
CA CYS A 49 17.51 -18.00 -13.10
C CYS A 49 17.29 -19.26 -12.26
N GLY A 50 18.31 -20.10 -12.12
CA GLY A 50 18.25 -21.28 -11.24
C GLY A 50 18.03 -20.93 -9.77
N VAL A 51 18.49 -19.75 -9.33
CA VAL A 51 18.21 -19.17 -8.00
C VAL A 51 17.64 -17.76 -8.21
N PRO A 52 16.32 -17.64 -8.38
CA PRO A 52 15.68 -16.37 -8.69
C PRO A 52 15.51 -15.50 -7.44
N PHE A 53 16.40 -14.54 -7.24
CA PHE A 53 16.32 -13.58 -6.13
C PHE A 53 15.03 -12.78 -6.12
N CYS A 54 14.42 -12.55 -7.29
CA CYS A 54 13.16 -11.82 -7.42
C CYS A 54 12.00 -12.44 -6.61
N GLN A 55 12.02 -13.75 -6.37
CA GLN A 55 10.98 -14.47 -5.60
C GLN A 55 11.46 -14.96 -4.22
N SER A 56 12.66 -14.56 -3.77
CA SER A 56 13.32 -15.21 -2.62
C SER A 56 12.82 -14.76 -1.25
N ALA A 57 12.35 -13.52 -1.11
CA ALA A 57 12.01 -12.89 0.17
C ALA A 57 13.14 -12.96 1.23
N ILE A 58 14.40 -12.92 0.80
CA ILE A 58 15.55 -13.00 1.70
C ILE A 58 15.65 -11.72 2.55
N LYS A 59 15.86 -11.88 3.85
CA LYS A 59 16.07 -10.76 4.77
C LYS A 59 17.56 -10.38 4.83
N LEU A 60 17.88 -9.15 4.41
CA LEU A 60 19.21 -8.59 4.45
C LEU A 60 19.18 -7.31 5.30
N LYS A 61 20.06 -7.20 6.32
CA LYS A 61 20.16 -6.02 7.19
C LYS A 61 18.79 -5.46 7.64
N ASN A 62 17.89 -6.34 8.09
CA ASN A 62 16.52 -6.02 8.52
C ASN A 62 15.54 -5.56 7.41
N MET A 63 15.94 -5.59 6.14
CA MET A 63 15.07 -5.37 4.99
C MET A 63 14.93 -6.66 4.18
N VAL A 64 13.78 -6.83 3.55
CA VAL A 64 13.53 -8.00 2.68
C VAL A 64 13.78 -7.60 1.24
N THR A 65 14.45 -8.47 0.48
CA THR A 65 14.63 -8.37 -0.97
C THR A 65 13.88 -9.47 -1.68
N GLY A 66 13.40 -9.21 -2.89
CA GLY A 66 12.53 -10.13 -3.62
C GLY A 66 11.07 -10.08 -3.16
N CYS A 67 10.22 -10.87 -3.79
CA CYS A 67 8.78 -10.88 -3.54
C CYS A 67 8.42 -11.64 -2.25
N PRO A 68 7.79 -11.02 -1.25
CA PRO A 68 7.33 -11.70 -0.04
C PRO A 68 6.29 -12.81 -0.27
N LEU A 69 5.56 -12.75 -1.39
CA LEU A 69 4.61 -13.79 -1.79
C LEU A 69 5.27 -14.98 -2.49
N HIS A 70 6.58 -14.96 -2.69
CA HIS A 70 7.30 -15.96 -3.46
C HIS A 70 6.70 -16.19 -4.86
N ASN A 71 6.24 -15.08 -5.50
CA ASN A 71 5.60 -15.13 -6.82
C ASN A 71 6.45 -15.92 -7.81
N LEU A 72 5.81 -16.81 -8.59
CA LEU A 72 6.45 -17.67 -9.58
C LEU A 72 6.88 -16.87 -10.83
N ILE A 73 7.69 -15.82 -10.60
CA ILE A 73 8.04 -14.78 -11.58
C ILE A 73 8.68 -15.35 -12.85
N PRO A 74 9.67 -16.26 -12.80
CA PRO A 74 10.22 -16.85 -14.01
C PRO A 74 9.19 -17.63 -14.84
N GLU A 75 8.29 -18.38 -14.16
CA GLU A 75 7.31 -19.22 -14.83
C GLU A 75 6.30 -18.39 -15.62
N TRP A 76 5.68 -17.39 -15.00
CA TRP A 76 4.67 -16.60 -15.71
C TRP A 76 5.27 -15.63 -16.73
N ASN A 77 6.52 -15.16 -16.57
CA ASN A 77 7.21 -14.41 -17.63
C ASN A 77 7.48 -15.25 -18.87
N ASP A 78 7.85 -16.53 -18.68
CA ASP A 78 7.99 -17.50 -19.77
C ASP A 78 6.68 -17.69 -20.53
N GLU A 79 5.59 -17.88 -19.81
CA GLU A 79 4.26 -18.04 -20.40
C GLU A 79 3.76 -16.78 -21.14
N ILE A 80 4.08 -15.58 -20.63
CA ILE A 80 3.79 -14.31 -21.33
C ILE A 80 4.55 -14.26 -22.67
N TYR A 81 5.84 -14.56 -22.68
CA TYR A 81 6.63 -14.58 -23.90
C TYR A 81 6.05 -15.54 -24.95
N ASN A 82 5.66 -16.73 -24.51
CA ASN A 82 5.10 -17.77 -25.41
C ASN A 82 3.62 -17.52 -25.79
N GLY A 83 2.99 -16.45 -25.32
CA GLY A 83 1.58 -16.14 -25.60
C GLY A 83 0.58 -17.06 -24.90
N ASN A 84 0.98 -17.71 -23.81
CA ASN A 84 0.15 -18.61 -23.02
C ASN A 84 -0.51 -17.88 -21.84
N ASP A 85 -1.21 -16.77 -22.09
CA ASP A 85 -1.70 -15.85 -21.05
C ASP A 85 -2.56 -16.52 -19.95
N LYS A 86 -3.37 -17.53 -20.30
CA LYS A 86 -4.13 -18.29 -19.28
C LYS A 86 -3.23 -19.10 -18.35
N ARG A 87 -2.10 -19.60 -18.85
CA ARG A 87 -1.12 -20.31 -18.00
C ARG A 87 -0.35 -19.30 -17.16
N ALA A 88 0.04 -18.14 -17.73
CA ALA A 88 0.64 -17.05 -16.97
C ALA A 88 -0.27 -16.64 -15.79
N LEU A 89 -1.57 -16.45 -16.04
CA LEU A 89 -2.57 -16.15 -15.01
C LEU A 89 -2.62 -17.26 -13.93
N SER A 90 -2.67 -18.53 -14.33
CA SER A 90 -2.71 -19.65 -13.39
C SER A 90 -1.49 -19.69 -12.48
N ARG A 91 -0.29 -19.38 -13.00
CA ARG A 91 0.94 -19.31 -12.21
C ARG A 91 0.96 -18.11 -11.27
N LEU A 92 0.49 -16.96 -11.74
CA LEU A 92 0.41 -15.74 -10.94
C LEU A 92 -0.57 -15.88 -9.78
N LEU A 93 -1.79 -16.36 -10.03
CA LEU A 93 -2.82 -16.51 -9.01
C LEU A 93 -2.53 -17.62 -7.99
N LYS A 94 -1.58 -18.51 -8.25
CA LYS A 94 -1.17 -19.53 -7.26
C LYS A 94 -0.58 -18.91 -6.00
N THR A 95 0.17 -17.83 -6.16
CA THR A 95 0.87 -17.17 -5.05
C THR A 95 0.30 -15.82 -4.67
N ASN A 96 -0.27 -15.08 -5.64
CA ASN A 96 -0.83 -13.75 -5.40
C ASN A 96 -2.33 -13.70 -5.75
N PRO A 97 -3.23 -13.56 -4.77
CA PRO A 97 -4.66 -13.47 -5.03
C PRO A 97 -5.11 -12.13 -5.64
N PHE A 98 -4.28 -11.06 -5.55
CA PHE A 98 -4.64 -9.70 -5.94
C PHE A 98 -3.58 -9.00 -6.80
N PRO A 99 -3.24 -9.56 -7.98
CA PRO A 99 -2.23 -8.96 -8.85
C PRO A 99 -2.62 -7.57 -9.38
N GLU A 100 -3.91 -7.27 -9.49
CA GLU A 100 -4.40 -5.95 -9.88
C GLU A 100 -4.06 -4.85 -8.88
N PHE A 101 -3.90 -5.20 -7.60
CA PHE A 101 -3.47 -4.25 -6.57
C PHE A 101 -1.94 -4.16 -6.53
N THR A 102 -1.24 -5.29 -6.45
CA THR A 102 0.22 -5.31 -6.39
C THR A 102 0.86 -4.77 -7.66
N GLY A 103 0.31 -5.08 -8.83
CA GLY A 103 0.77 -4.56 -10.12
C GLY A 103 0.65 -3.02 -10.24
N ARG A 104 -0.20 -2.37 -9.43
CA ARG A 104 -0.33 -0.90 -9.40
C ARG A 104 0.47 -0.25 -8.28
N VAL A 105 0.37 -0.77 -7.05
CA VAL A 105 0.83 -0.03 -5.86
C VAL A 105 2.00 -0.68 -5.12
N CYS A 106 2.49 -1.86 -5.54
CA CYS A 106 3.70 -2.45 -4.97
C CYS A 106 4.94 -1.70 -5.48
N PRO A 107 5.92 -1.38 -4.60
CA PRO A 107 7.17 -0.75 -5.03
C PRO A 107 8.10 -1.69 -5.80
N ALA A 108 7.68 -2.92 -6.08
CA ALA A 108 8.41 -3.93 -6.86
C ALA A 108 9.76 -4.36 -6.26
N LEU A 109 9.73 -4.88 -5.02
CA LEU A 109 10.91 -5.49 -4.38
C LEU A 109 11.58 -6.55 -5.27
N CYS A 110 10.76 -7.27 -6.05
CA CYS A 110 11.20 -8.29 -7.00
C CYS A 110 12.10 -7.72 -8.11
N GLU A 111 11.77 -6.54 -8.67
CA GLU A 111 12.59 -5.88 -9.69
C GLU A 111 13.93 -5.42 -9.11
N LYS A 112 13.93 -4.91 -7.88
CA LYS A 112 15.16 -4.45 -7.22
C LYS A 112 16.10 -5.61 -6.84
N ALA A 113 15.59 -6.84 -6.81
CA ALA A 113 16.34 -8.08 -6.58
C ALA A 113 16.58 -8.89 -7.86
N CYS A 114 16.11 -8.43 -9.02
CA CYS A 114 16.32 -9.12 -10.30
C CYS A 114 17.80 -9.17 -10.66
N LEU A 115 18.30 -10.36 -11.01
CA LEU A 115 19.71 -10.57 -11.43
C LEU A 115 20.09 -9.74 -12.65
N ASN A 116 19.16 -9.53 -13.59
CA ASN A 116 19.39 -8.63 -14.72
C ASN A 116 19.77 -7.20 -14.28
N GLY A 117 19.32 -6.76 -13.12
CA GLY A 117 19.64 -5.44 -12.57
C GLY A 117 21.06 -5.28 -12.03
N LEU A 118 21.93 -6.29 -12.15
CA LEU A 118 23.36 -6.19 -11.82
C LEU A 118 24.14 -5.46 -12.92
N ASP A 119 23.94 -5.88 -14.17
CA ASP A 119 24.72 -5.41 -15.32
C ASP A 119 23.84 -4.67 -16.34
N GLN A 120 22.53 -4.76 -16.20
CA GLN A 120 21.53 -4.18 -17.10
C GLN A 120 20.33 -3.66 -16.28
N GLU A 121 19.25 -3.31 -16.97
CA GLU A 121 17.98 -2.99 -16.34
C GLU A 121 17.20 -4.26 -15.96
N PRO A 122 16.56 -4.30 -14.78
CA PRO A 122 15.76 -5.45 -14.34
C PRO A 122 14.57 -5.70 -15.29
N VAL A 123 13.98 -6.89 -15.22
CA VAL A 123 12.72 -7.21 -15.91
C VAL A 123 11.59 -6.34 -15.34
N THR A 124 10.66 -5.89 -16.18
CA THR A 124 9.45 -5.13 -15.79
C THR A 124 8.41 -6.04 -15.11
N ILE A 125 8.79 -6.61 -13.97
CA ILE A 125 8.04 -7.69 -13.31
C ILE A 125 6.64 -7.22 -12.90
N LYS A 126 6.57 -6.04 -12.27
CA LYS A 126 5.30 -5.47 -11.80
C LYS A 126 4.31 -5.22 -12.93
N GLU A 127 4.79 -4.73 -14.06
CA GLU A 127 3.94 -4.43 -15.19
C GLU A 127 3.54 -5.69 -15.98
N ASN A 128 4.41 -6.70 -16.02
CA ASN A 128 4.08 -8.01 -16.59
C ASN A 128 3.00 -8.71 -15.74
N GLU A 129 3.08 -8.58 -14.42
CA GLU A 129 2.04 -9.01 -13.49
C GLU A 129 0.71 -8.29 -13.77
N LEU A 130 0.75 -6.96 -13.91
CA LEU A 130 -0.42 -6.13 -14.20
C LEU A 130 -1.04 -6.49 -15.56
N TYR A 131 -0.23 -6.65 -16.61
CA TYR A 131 -0.68 -7.10 -17.93
C TYR A 131 -1.45 -8.42 -17.83
N THR A 132 -0.90 -9.40 -17.13
CA THR A 132 -1.52 -10.73 -16.99
C THR A 132 -2.92 -10.65 -16.38
N ILE A 133 -3.08 -9.90 -15.30
CA ILE A 133 -4.38 -9.79 -14.63
C ILE A 133 -5.38 -8.92 -15.41
N GLU A 134 -4.95 -7.83 -16.04
CA GLU A 134 -5.83 -6.98 -16.85
C GLU A 134 -6.30 -7.71 -18.11
N THR A 135 -5.42 -8.48 -18.77
CA THR A 135 -5.80 -9.37 -19.87
C THR A 135 -6.84 -10.38 -19.41
N ALA A 136 -6.72 -10.93 -18.22
CA ALA A 136 -7.70 -11.88 -17.67
C ALA A 136 -9.07 -11.24 -17.41
N TYR A 137 -9.13 -10.02 -16.90
CA TYR A 137 -10.39 -9.29 -16.73
C TYR A 137 -11.02 -8.93 -18.08
N THR A 138 -10.22 -8.43 -19.02
CA THR A 138 -10.68 -8.05 -20.36
C THR A 138 -11.31 -9.26 -21.10
N ASN A 139 -10.67 -10.42 -20.99
CA ASN A 139 -11.15 -11.66 -21.61
C ASN A 139 -12.17 -12.44 -20.74
N LYS A 140 -12.59 -11.90 -19.59
CA LYS A 140 -13.56 -12.54 -18.68
C LYS A 140 -13.11 -13.91 -18.17
N TRP A 141 -11.81 -14.09 -17.94
CA TRP A 141 -11.26 -15.33 -17.36
C TRP A 141 -11.31 -15.32 -15.82
N MET A 142 -11.45 -14.12 -15.23
CA MET A 142 -11.65 -13.96 -13.80
C MET A 142 -13.09 -14.30 -13.46
N THR A 143 -13.32 -15.52 -12.96
CA THR A 143 -14.62 -16.04 -12.58
C THR A 143 -14.64 -16.42 -11.09
N PRO A 144 -15.81 -16.31 -10.42
CA PRO A 144 -15.96 -16.72 -9.03
C PRO A 144 -15.65 -18.21 -8.84
N TYR A 145 -14.94 -18.53 -7.79
CA TYR A 145 -14.70 -19.91 -7.36
C TYR A 145 -15.49 -20.20 -6.09
N VAL A 146 -16.58 -20.94 -6.21
CA VAL A 146 -17.38 -21.39 -5.08
C VAL A 146 -16.93 -22.77 -4.69
N PRO A 147 -16.42 -23.01 -3.45
CA PRO A 147 -16.01 -24.34 -3.03
C PRO A 147 -17.20 -25.29 -3.01
N SER A 148 -17.03 -26.49 -3.56
CA SER A 148 -18.08 -27.52 -3.63
C SER A 148 -18.48 -28.09 -2.26
N VAL A 149 -17.59 -27.97 -1.28
CA VAL A 149 -17.83 -28.40 0.11
C VAL A 149 -17.57 -27.23 1.04
N ARG A 150 -18.55 -26.91 1.87
CA ARG A 150 -18.44 -25.93 2.94
C ARG A 150 -18.19 -26.63 4.27
N SER A 151 -17.31 -26.05 5.09
CA SER A 151 -17.18 -26.41 6.49
C SER A 151 -18.30 -25.74 7.29
N ASP A 152 -18.64 -26.27 8.46
CA ASP A 152 -19.57 -25.64 9.38
C ASP A 152 -18.93 -24.49 10.17
N LYS A 153 -17.69 -24.09 9.85
CA LYS A 153 -16.91 -23.09 10.57
C LYS A 153 -17.18 -21.69 10.04
N LYS A 154 -17.35 -20.75 10.97
CA LYS A 154 -17.59 -19.33 10.71
C LYS A 154 -16.42 -18.48 11.17
N VAL A 155 -15.93 -17.61 10.31
CA VAL A 155 -14.80 -16.71 10.62
C VAL A 155 -15.23 -15.25 10.47
N ALA A 156 -15.00 -14.45 11.50
CA ALA A 156 -15.11 -12.99 11.47
C ALA A 156 -13.76 -12.36 11.18
N ILE A 157 -13.67 -11.51 10.16
CA ILE A 157 -12.50 -10.72 9.84
C ILE A 157 -12.83 -9.25 10.10
N ILE A 158 -12.04 -8.58 10.94
CA ILE A 158 -12.24 -7.18 11.30
C ILE A 158 -11.22 -6.33 10.53
N GLY A 159 -11.71 -5.60 9.55
CA GLY A 159 -10.93 -4.80 8.60
C GLY A 159 -10.84 -5.44 7.22
N SER A 160 -11.08 -4.62 6.21
CA SER A 160 -11.18 -5.00 4.80
C SER A 160 -9.98 -4.56 3.95
N GLY A 161 -8.86 -4.22 4.57
CA GLY A 161 -7.62 -3.93 3.86
C GLY A 161 -7.02 -5.15 3.17
N PRO A 162 -5.88 -5.03 2.47
CA PRO A 162 -5.27 -6.13 1.71
C PRO A 162 -5.07 -7.41 2.53
N ALA A 163 -4.70 -7.31 3.81
CA ALA A 163 -4.55 -8.46 4.70
C ALA A 163 -5.90 -9.16 4.96
N GLY A 164 -6.94 -8.39 5.30
CA GLY A 164 -8.28 -8.94 5.54
C GLY A 164 -8.90 -9.56 4.29
N LEU A 165 -8.70 -8.96 3.11
CA LEU A 165 -9.16 -9.51 1.85
C LEU A 165 -8.42 -10.81 1.48
N ALA A 166 -7.09 -10.89 1.67
CA ALA A 166 -6.31 -12.11 1.40
C ALA A 166 -6.73 -13.26 2.32
N LEU A 167 -6.94 -12.95 3.60
CA LEU A 167 -7.45 -13.87 4.59
C LEU A 167 -8.85 -14.39 4.22
N ALA A 168 -9.75 -13.48 3.82
CA ALA A 168 -11.11 -13.82 3.40
C ALA A 168 -11.10 -14.72 2.16
N HIS A 169 -10.29 -14.39 1.17
CA HIS A 169 -10.13 -15.17 -0.06
C HIS A 169 -9.69 -16.63 0.25
N ASP A 170 -8.61 -16.81 1.01
CA ASP A 170 -8.05 -18.14 1.25
C ASP A 170 -8.96 -19.00 2.14
N LEU A 171 -9.51 -18.41 3.23
CA LEU A 171 -10.44 -19.12 4.12
C LEU A 171 -11.75 -19.50 3.42
N ASN A 172 -12.29 -18.61 2.58
CA ASN A 172 -13.49 -18.92 1.80
C ASN A 172 -13.25 -20.06 0.81
N ARG A 173 -12.09 -20.02 0.10
CA ARG A 173 -11.70 -21.10 -0.84
C ARG A 173 -11.49 -22.42 -0.14
N ARG A 174 -11.04 -22.40 1.11
CA ARG A 174 -10.92 -23.60 1.96
C ARG A 174 -12.29 -24.15 2.36
N GLY A 175 -13.34 -23.39 2.23
CA GLY A 175 -14.72 -23.80 2.52
C GLY A 175 -15.31 -23.18 3.78
N HIS A 176 -14.61 -22.31 4.49
CA HIS A 176 -15.18 -21.65 5.67
C HIS A 176 -16.18 -20.56 5.28
N SER A 177 -17.15 -20.29 6.15
CA SER A 177 -18.07 -19.17 6.02
C SER A 177 -17.41 -17.90 6.56
N VAL A 178 -17.14 -16.92 5.70
CA VAL A 178 -16.37 -15.73 6.06
C VAL A 178 -17.24 -14.48 6.02
N THR A 179 -17.18 -13.70 7.10
CA THR A 179 -17.77 -12.35 7.17
C THR A 179 -16.66 -11.33 7.45
N VAL A 180 -16.56 -10.31 6.58
CA VAL A 180 -15.63 -9.20 6.73
C VAL A 180 -16.40 -7.97 7.23
N PHE A 181 -15.97 -7.42 8.36
CA PHE A 181 -16.52 -6.20 8.95
C PHE A 181 -15.62 -5.01 8.63
N GLU A 182 -16.21 -3.96 8.08
CA GLU A 182 -15.51 -2.70 7.77
C GLU A 182 -16.25 -1.52 8.40
N LYS A 183 -15.50 -0.64 9.07
CA LYS A 183 -16.07 0.56 9.70
C LYS A 183 -16.43 1.65 8.70
N GLU A 184 -15.74 1.68 7.56
CA GLU A 184 -16.00 2.62 6.48
C GLU A 184 -17.20 2.14 5.62
N ASP A 185 -17.68 3.04 4.79
CA ASP A 185 -18.79 2.79 3.87
C ASP A 185 -18.41 1.89 2.67
N ARG A 186 -17.09 1.71 2.43
CA ARG A 186 -16.54 0.88 1.34
C ARG A 186 -15.43 -0.02 1.80
N ILE A 187 -15.35 -1.18 1.16
CA ILE A 187 -14.32 -2.20 1.36
C ILE A 187 -13.02 -1.79 0.67
N GLY A 188 -11.87 -2.17 1.24
CA GLY A 188 -10.54 -2.00 0.64
C GLY A 188 -9.52 -1.32 1.56
N GLY A 189 -9.95 -0.76 2.68
CA GLY A 189 -9.06 -0.07 3.62
C GLY A 189 -8.24 1.04 2.94
N LEU A 190 -6.91 1.01 3.06
CA LEU A 190 -6.05 2.02 2.42
C LEU A 190 -6.05 1.94 0.88
N LEU A 191 -6.35 0.80 0.26
CA LEU A 191 -6.54 0.73 -1.20
C LEU A 191 -7.70 1.63 -1.66
N MET A 192 -8.76 1.68 -0.86
CA MET A 192 -9.94 2.51 -1.17
C MET A 192 -9.69 3.98 -0.83
N TYR A 193 -9.23 4.27 0.39
CA TYR A 193 -9.24 5.63 0.92
C TYR A 193 -7.87 6.25 1.22
N GLY A 194 -6.79 5.43 1.27
CA GLY A 194 -5.43 5.94 1.49
C GLY A 194 -4.64 6.21 0.21
N ILE A 195 -4.98 5.49 -0.87
CA ILE A 195 -4.33 5.61 -2.19
C ILE A 195 -5.26 6.40 -3.11
N PRO A 196 -4.78 7.47 -3.77
CA PRO A 196 -5.62 8.28 -4.66
C PRO A 196 -6.01 7.52 -5.94
N ASN A 197 -7.11 7.96 -6.58
CA ASN A 197 -7.68 7.27 -7.74
C ASN A 197 -6.72 7.23 -8.94
N MET A 198 -5.89 8.25 -9.14
CA MET A 198 -4.91 8.28 -10.23
C MET A 198 -3.78 7.24 -10.07
N LYS A 199 -3.62 6.63 -8.91
CA LYS A 199 -2.66 5.56 -8.66
C LYS A 199 -3.32 4.18 -8.62
N LEU A 200 -4.59 4.12 -8.20
CA LEU A 200 -5.43 2.92 -8.18
C LEU A 200 -6.90 3.33 -8.35
N GLU A 201 -7.43 3.16 -9.56
CA GLU A 201 -8.84 3.45 -9.82
C GLU A 201 -9.77 2.56 -9.01
N LYS A 202 -10.79 3.15 -8.37
CA LYS A 202 -11.65 2.44 -7.42
C LYS A 202 -12.52 1.37 -8.07
N LYS A 203 -12.76 1.47 -9.38
CA LYS A 203 -13.42 0.40 -10.16
C LYS A 203 -12.64 -0.92 -10.15
N VAL A 204 -11.29 -0.87 -9.99
CA VAL A 204 -10.44 -2.07 -9.89
C VAL A 204 -10.73 -2.83 -8.60
N ILE A 205 -10.96 -2.12 -7.50
CA ILE A 205 -11.36 -2.72 -6.23
C ILE A 205 -12.77 -3.30 -6.36
N GLN A 206 -13.69 -2.54 -6.93
CA GLN A 206 -15.09 -2.92 -7.05
C GLN A 206 -15.27 -4.23 -7.82
N ARG A 207 -14.64 -4.37 -9.00
CA ARG A 207 -14.75 -5.61 -9.80
C ARG A 207 -14.20 -6.85 -9.07
N ARG A 208 -13.18 -6.67 -8.20
CA ARG A 208 -12.67 -7.77 -7.36
C ARG A 208 -13.66 -8.14 -6.26
N LEU A 209 -14.28 -7.15 -5.64
CA LEU A 209 -15.28 -7.37 -4.59
C LEU A 209 -16.53 -8.08 -5.12
N GLU A 210 -16.93 -7.81 -6.35
CA GLU A 210 -18.02 -8.52 -7.02
C GLU A 210 -17.72 -10.03 -7.08
N ILE A 211 -16.52 -10.40 -7.56
CA ILE A 211 -16.07 -11.79 -7.59
C ILE A 211 -16.08 -12.41 -6.19
N LEU A 212 -15.45 -11.75 -5.20
CA LEU A 212 -15.37 -12.27 -3.83
C LEU A 212 -16.76 -12.42 -3.18
N SER A 213 -17.70 -11.53 -3.49
CA SER A 213 -19.09 -11.63 -3.01
C SER A 213 -19.82 -12.81 -3.66
N GLU A 214 -19.64 -13.02 -4.97
CA GLU A 214 -20.21 -14.16 -5.68
C GLU A 214 -19.58 -15.50 -5.22
N GLU A 215 -18.35 -15.50 -4.74
CA GLU A 215 -17.70 -16.64 -4.09
C GLU A 215 -18.30 -16.96 -2.70
N GLY A 216 -19.14 -16.07 -2.15
CA GLY A 216 -19.89 -16.26 -0.90
C GLY A 216 -19.26 -15.57 0.32
N ILE A 217 -18.30 -14.66 0.15
CA ILE A 217 -17.80 -13.81 1.24
C ILE A 217 -18.84 -12.74 1.55
N ILE A 218 -19.19 -12.59 2.83
CA ILE A 218 -20.14 -11.59 3.29
C ILE A 218 -19.37 -10.34 3.73
N PHE A 219 -19.67 -9.19 3.13
CA PHE A 219 -19.13 -7.90 3.51
C PHE A 219 -20.15 -7.07 4.29
N LYS A 220 -19.77 -6.58 5.47
CA LYS A 220 -20.59 -5.68 6.31
C LYS A 220 -19.85 -4.36 6.50
N THR A 221 -20.23 -3.35 5.72
CA THR A 221 -19.72 -1.98 5.82
C THR A 221 -20.48 -1.15 6.85
N ASN A 222 -19.93 0.01 7.25
CA ASN A 222 -20.47 0.87 8.30
C ASN A 222 -20.65 0.14 9.65
N VAL A 223 -19.81 -0.84 9.95
CA VAL A 223 -19.84 -1.61 11.20
C VAL A 223 -18.53 -1.43 11.94
N ASN A 224 -18.55 -0.61 12.97
CA ASN A 224 -17.40 -0.42 13.85
C ASN A 224 -17.41 -1.47 14.96
N VAL A 225 -16.62 -2.51 14.79
CA VAL A 225 -16.52 -3.61 15.76
C VAL A 225 -15.99 -3.10 17.10
N GLY A 226 -16.69 -3.45 18.17
CA GLY A 226 -16.45 -2.95 19.53
C GLY A 226 -17.38 -1.79 19.92
N LYS A 227 -18.09 -1.18 18.94
CA LYS A 227 -19.14 -0.19 19.17
C LYS A 227 -20.50 -0.70 18.68
N ASP A 228 -20.62 -1.03 17.39
CA ASP A 228 -21.87 -1.43 16.75
C ASP A 228 -22.15 -2.92 16.92
N ILE A 229 -21.11 -3.72 17.04
CA ILE A 229 -21.19 -5.14 17.39
C ILE A 229 -20.19 -5.43 18.54
N THR A 230 -20.66 -6.06 19.58
CA THR A 230 -19.88 -6.31 20.79
C THR A 230 -19.00 -7.55 20.65
N LYS A 231 -17.95 -7.61 21.47
CA LYS A 231 -17.12 -8.81 21.62
C LYS A 231 -17.94 -10.07 21.87
N LYS A 232 -18.96 -9.99 22.79
CA LYS A 232 -19.78 -11.14 23.18
C LYS A 232 -20.64 -11.67 22.03
N GLU A 233 -21.16 -10.78 21.19
CA GLU A 233 -21.93 -11.17 19.99
C GLU A 233 -21.05 -11.89 18.98
N LEU A 234 -19.85 -11.36 18.70
CA LEU A 234 -18.91 -12.03 17.81
C LEU A 234 -18.44 -13.39 18.36
N GLU A 235 -18.15 -13.47 19.65
CA GLU A 235 -17.73 -14.75 20.29
C GLU A 235 -18.80 -15.83 20.22
N LYS A 236 -20.07 -15.44 20.22
CA LYS A 236 -21.21 -16.37 20.12
C LYS A 236 -21.44 -16.87 18.70
N GLU A 237 -21.20 -16.03 17.71
CA GLU A 237 -21.55 -16.32 16.31
C GLU A 237 -20.39 -16.96 15.52
N TYR A 238 -19.14 -16.64 15.85
CA TYR A 238 -17.97 -17.03 15.06
C TYR A 238 -17.03 -17.97 15.82
N ASP A 239 -16.47 -18.95 15.10
CA ASP A 239 -15.51 -19.92 15.60
C ASP A 239 -14.09 -19.33 15.69
N ALA A 240 -13.76 -18.39 14.81
CA ALA A 240 -12.51 -17.62 14.84
C ALA A 240 -12.77 -16.14 14.53
N ILE A 241 -11.96 -15.26 15.12
CA ILE A 241 -12.05 -13.80 14.97
C ILE A 241 -10.65 -13.28 14.66
N VAL A 242 -10.49 -12.59 13.51
CA VAL A 242 -9.19 -12.12 13.05
C VAL A 242 -9.17 -10.60 12.95
N PHE A 243 -8.21 -9.96 13.62
CA PHE A 243 -7.98 -8.52 13.54
C PHE A 243 -7.04 -8.23 12.36
N ALA A 244 -7.55 -7.56 11.33
CA ALA A 244 -6.82 -7.10 10.15
C ALA A 244 -7.03 -5.60 9.90
N THR A 245 -7.08 -4.82 10.99
CA THR A 245 -7.50 -3.41 11.01
C THR A 245 -6.43 -2.44 10.54
N GLY A 246 -5.21 -2.91 10.30
CA GLY A 246 -4.07 -2.10 9.95
C GLY A 246 -3.59 -1.20 11.10
N PHE A 247 -2.74 -0.22 10.79
CA PHE A 247 -2.38 0.89 11.68
C PHE A 247 -3.21 2.11 11.30
N LYS A 248 -4.03 2.59 12.24
CA LYS A 248 -4.93 3.74 12.01
C LYS A 248 -4.61 4.96 12.87
N LYS A 249 -3.87 4.78 13.97
CA LYS A 249 -3.46 5.89 14.84
C LYS A 249 -2.33 6.65 14.15
N ALA A 250 -2.64 7.80 13.57
CA ALA A 250 -1.66 8.64 12.90
C ALA A 250 -0.65 9.25 13.89
N ARG A 251 0.58 9.46 13.44
CA ARG A 251 1.57 10.27 14.15
C ARG A 251 1.25 11.73 13.98
N ASP A 252 1.12 12.45 15.08
CA ASP A 252 0.83 13.88 15.08
C ASP A 252 2.08 14.74 15.29
N LEU A 253 1.96 16.04 15.02
CA LEU A 253 2.97 17.05 15.30
C LEU A 253 2.75 17.67 16.68
N ASN A 254 3.79 17.69 17.49
CA ASN A 254 3.75 18.41 18.77
C ASN A 254 4.27 19.85 18.57
N VAL A 255 3.40 20.71 18.04
CA VAL A 255 3.75 22.10 17.70
C VAL A 255 2.71 23.07 18.25
N LYS A 256 3.13 24.29 18.51
CA LYS A 256 2.22 25.34 18.99
C LYS A 256 1.14 25.64 17.95
N ASN A 257 -0.10 25.84 18.39
CA ASN A 257 -1.28 26.07 17.59
C ASN A 257 -1.70 24.91 16.67
N ARG A 258 -1.39 23.64 17.07
CA ARG A 258 -1.72 22.43 16.31
C ARG A 258 -3.22 22.30 15.98
N ASP A 259 -4.09 22.75 16.88
CA ASP A 259 -5.55 22.55 16.80
C ASP A 259 -6.29 23.62 15.97
N CYS A 260 -5.57 24.48 15.23
CA CYS A 260 -6.19 25.47 14.38
C CYS A 260 -6.81 24.86 13.12
N THR A 261 -7.75 25.60 12.51
CA THR A 261 -8.34 25.21 11.22
C THR A 261 -7.28 25.28 10.12
N GLY A 262 -7.27 24.28 9.22
CA GLY A 262 -6.32 24.18 8.11
C GLY A 262 -5.24 23.10 8.31
N ILE A 263 -5.28 22.34 9.41
CA ILE A 263 -4.34 21.25 9.67
C ILE A 263 -5.08 19.90 9.71
N TYR A 264 -4.69 18.96 8.83
CA TYR A 264 -5.34 17.66 8.71
C TYR A 264 -4.31 16.55 8.58
N PHE A 265 -4.69 15.32 8.95
CA PHE A 265 -3.91 14.16 8.59
C PHE A 265 -4.04 13.85 7.11
N ALA A 266 -2.96 13.41 6.49
CA ALA A 266 -2.90 13.09 5.07
C ALA A 266 -3.97 12.06 4.65
N VAL A 267 -4.21 11.03 5.48
CA VAL A 267 -5.23 10.01 5.19
C VAL A 267 -6.65 10.60 5.22
N ASP A 268 -6.95 11.54 6.11
CA ASP A 268 -8.25 12.20 6.14
C ASP A 268 -8.46 13.06 4.88
N TYR A 269 -7.42 13.77 4.45
CA TYR A 269 -7.41 14.53 3.22
C TYR A 269 -7.65 13.65 1.99
N LEU A 270 -6.89 12.55 1.84
CA LEU A 270 -7.03 11.61 0.72
C LEU A 270 -8.36 10.86 0.75
N THR A 271 -8.86 10.52 1.94
CA THR A 271 -10.19 9.92 2.12
C THR A 271 -11.30 10.85 1.62
N LYS A 272 -11.28 12.11 2.07
CA LYS A 272 -12.29 13.10 1.65
C LYS A 272 -12.18 13.44 0.17
N ALA A 273 -10.98 13.53 -0.40
CA ALA A 273 -10.79 13.72 -1.83
C ALA A 273 -11.34 12.54 -2.65
N THR A 274 -11.13 11.31 -2.18
CA THR A 274 -11.70 10.11 -2.84
C THR A 274 -13.22 10.07 -2.72
N LYS A 275 -13.79 10.35 -1.54
CA LYS A 275 -15.25 10.39 -1.34
C LYS A 275 -15.89 11.51 -2.18
N HIS A 276 -15.24 12.66 -2.30
CA HIS A 276 -15.70 13.73 -3.19
C HIS A 276 -15.73 13.27 -4.66
N LEU A 277 -14.66 12.63 -5.12
CA LEU A 277 -14.57 12.10 -6.50
C LEU A 277 -15.67 11.07 -6.80
N LEU A 278 -16.02 10.22 -5.85
CA LEU A 278 -17.00 9.13 -6.04
C LEU A 278 -18.44 9.58 -5.83
N ASP A 279 -18.71 10.47 -4.87
CA ASP A 279 -20.05 10.77 -4.36
C ASP A 279 -20.39 12.26 -4.32
N ASN A 280 -19.49 13.14 -4.79
CA ASN A 280 -19.63 14.61 -4.68
C ASN A 280 -19.85 15.10 -3.23
N THR A 281 -19.27 14.40 -2.24
CA THR A 281 -19.31 14.83 -0.84
C THR A 281 -18.40 16.02 -0.58
N GLU A 282 -18.51 16.65 0.59
CA GLU A 282 -17.61 17.73 1.01
C GLU A 282 -16.15 17.23 1.05
N GLU A 283 -15.23 17.99 0.44
CA GLU A 283 -13.79 17.72 0.44
C GLU A 283 -13.01 18.70 1.33
N ILE A 284 -11.79 18.33 1.67
CA ILE A 284 -10.77 19.28 2.14
C ILE A 284 -10.08 19.81 0.88
N SER A 285 -10.47 21.01 0.45
CA SER A 285 -9.98 21.58 -0.81
C SER A 285 -8.62 22.26 -0.65
N ALA A 286 -7.69 21.94 -1.55
CA ALA A 286 -6.41 22.63 -1.71
C ALA A 286 -6.48 23.79 -2.71
N LYS A 287 -7.63 24.01 -3.35
CA LYS A 287 -7.80 25.01 -4.41
C LYS A 287 -7.39 26.42 -3.94
N TYR A 288 -6.47 27.03 -4.69
CA TYR A 288 -5.91 28.37 -4.42
C TYR A 288 -5.15 28.51 -3.09
N LYS A 289 -4.79 27.39 -2.43
CA LYS A 289 -4.09 27.40 -1.15
C LYS A 289 -2.60 27.16 -1.30
N HIS A 290 -1.83 27.69 -0.37
CA HIS A 290 -0.44 27.30 -0.12
C HIS A 290 -0.44 26.04 0.73
N VAL A 291 -0.06 24.90 0.13
CA VAL A 291 -0.11 23.59 0.78
C VAL A 291 1.28 23.21 1.27
N VAL A 292 1.37 22.80 2.54
CA VAL A 292 2.58 22.21 3.09
C VAL A 292 2.27 20.78 3.55
N ILE A 293 3.13 19.82 3.16
CA ILE A 293 3.00 18.41 3.50
C ILE A 293 4.21 18.00 4.36
N VAL A 294 3.94 17.43 5.52
CA VAL A 294 5.00 16.96 6.44
C VAL A 294 5.14 15.44 6.30
N GLY A 295 6.23 15.00 5.69
CA GLY A 295 6.60 13.62 5.45
C GLY A 295 6.99 13.36 3.99
N GLY A 296 8.15 12.75 3.79
CA GLY A 296 8.78 12.51 2.47
C GLY A 296 8.38 11.19 1.80
N GLY A 297 7.49 10.38 2.41
CA GLY A 297 7.08 9.06 1.89
C GLY A 297 5.99 9.13 0.83
N ASP A 298 5.54 7.93 0.39
CA ASP A 298 4.54 7.75 -0.67
C ASP A 298 3.23 8.49 -0.37
N THR A 299 2.74 8.47 0.87
CA THR A 299 1.53 9.22 1.27
C THR A 299 1.70 10.72 1.10
N GLY A 300 2.90 11.25 1.39
CA GLY A 300 3.22 12.66 1.16
C GLY A 300 3.19 13.00 -0.33
N ASN A 301 3.79 12.15 -1.18
CA ASN A 301 3.73 12.30 -2.64
C ASN A 301 2.29 12.23 -3.18
N ASP A 302 1.47 11.32 -2.65
CA ASP A 302 0.05 11.20 -3.00
C ASP A 302 -0.73 12.48 -2.65
N CYS A 303 -0.40 13.14 -1.53
CA CYS A 303 -0.94 14.46 -1.17
C CYS A 303 -0.46 15.56 -2.12
N VAL A 304 0.81 15.54 -2.58
CA VAL A 304 1.32 16.50 -3.58
C VAL A 304 0.50 16.39 -4.86
N GLY A 305 0.39 15.20 -5.44
CA GLY A 305 -0.35 14.97 -6.68
C GLY A 305 -1.85 15.31 -6.58
N THR A 306 -2.47 15.02 -5.43
CA THR A 306 -3.88 15.38 -5.16
C THR A 306 -4.06 16.90 -5.08
N SER A 307 -3.17 17.60 -4.35
CA SER A 307 -3.24 19.06 -4.20
C SER A 307 -3.09 19.80 -5.52
N ILE A 308 -2.20 19.33 -6.40
CA ILE A 308 -2.02 19.89 -7.75
C ILE A 308 -3.30 19.73 -8.57
N ARG A 309 -3.93 18.54 -8.57
CA ARG A 309 -5.19 18.30 -9.29
C ARG A 309 -6.35 19.13 -8.77
N GLN A 310 -6.35 19.47 -7.49
CA GLN A 310 -7.32 20.41 -6.90
C GLN A 310 -7.01 21.88 -7.22
N GLY A 311 -5.85 22.19 -7.83
CA GLY A 311 -5.48 23.58 -8.22
C GLY A 311 -4.89 24.40 -7.08
N CYS A 312 -3.97 23.85 -6.29
CA CYS A 312 -3.27 24.59 -5.25
C CYS A 312 -2.42 25.73 -5.82
N ALA A 313 -2.24 26.80 -5.05
CA ALA A 313 -1.39 27.95 -5.41
C ALA A 313 0.11 27.59 -5.35
N SER A 314 0.50 26.76 -4.38
CA SER A 314 1.83 26.20 -4.26
C SER A 314 1.79 24.91 -3.42
N VAL A 315 2.80 24.07 -3.57
CA VAL A 315 2.98 22.88 -2.74
C VAL A 315 4.44 22.72 -2.29
N VAL A 316 4.63 22.43 -1.01
CA VAL A 316 5.93 22.14 -0.40
C VAL A 316 5.81 20.84 0.38
N GLN A 317 6.79 19.95 0.23
CA GLN A 317 6.90 18.69 0.98
C GLN A 317 8.12 18.75 1.88
N ILE A 318 7.92 18.67 3.20
CA ILE A 318 8.98 18.76 4.21
C ILE A 318 9.37 17.35 4.66
N GLU A 319 10.67 17.06 4.63
CA GLU A 319 11.26 15.82 5.11
C GLU A 319 12.32 16.10 6.18
N MET A 320 12.22 15.41 7.32
CA MET A 320 13.21 15.56 8.41
C MET A 320 14.53 14.83 8.14
N MET A 321 14.51 13.83 7.26
CA MET A 321 15.71 13.10 6.87
C MET A 321 16.54 13.87 5.84
N PRO A 322 17.85 13.65 5.74
CA PRO A 322 18.67 14.18 4.67
C PRO A 322 18.22 13.61 3.31
N LYS A 323 18.48 14.35 2.23
CA LYS A 323 18.29 13.86 0.87
C LYS A 323 19.09 12.57 0.68
N ALA A 324 18.44 11.50 0.24
CA ALA A 324 19.12 10.28 -0.14
C ALA A 324 20.05 10.55 -1.35
N PRO A 325 21.13 9.79 -1.53
CA PRO A 325 22.02 9.92 -2.68
C PRO A 325 21.28 9.59 -3.98
N ASP A 326 21.73 10.14 -5.09
CA ASP A 326 21.12 9.90 -6.39
C ASP A 326 21.44 8.49 -6.93
N GLU A 327 22.56 7.88 -6.48
CA GLU A 327 22.98 6.53 -6.84
C GLU A 327 23.24 5.66 -5.60
N ARG A 328 23.30 4.34 -5.79
CA ARG A 328 23.63 3.39 -4.70
C ARG A 328 25.04 3.66 -4.14
N LEU A 329 25.12 3.76 -2.83
CA LEU A 329 26.41 3.77 -2.13
C LEU A 329 26.96 2.33 -2.00
N GLN A 330 28.25 2.19 -1.86
CA GLN A 330 28.91 0.91 -1.56
C GLN A 330 28.39 0.25 -0.28
N SER A 331 27.93 1.04 0.70
CA SER A 331 27.28 0.56 1.93
C SER A 331 25.86 -0.01 1.73
N ASN A 332 25.29 0.16 0.54
CA ASN A 332 23.96 -0.34 0.15
C ASN A 332 24.03 -1.15 -1.17
N PRO A 333 24.77 -2.26 -1.18
CA PRO A 333 24.98 -3.05 -2.39
C PRO A 333 23.70 -3.79 -2.81
N TRP A 334 23.62 -4.16 -4.09
CA TRP A 334 22.65 -5.13 -4.56
C TRP A 334 22.84 -6.47 -3.79
N PRO A 335 21.78 -7.22 -3.45
CA PRO A 335 20.37 -7.01 -3.80
C PRO A 335 19.56 -6.27 -2.71
N GLU A 336 20.19 -5.50 -1.84
CA GLU A 336 19.49 -4.70 -0.85
C GLU A 336 18.52 -3.72 -1.55
N TRP A 337 17.44 -3.32 -0.84
CA TRP A 337 16.58 -2.25 -1.32
C TRP A 337 17.39 -0.96 -1.57
N PRO A 338 17.28 -0.33 -2.75
CA PRO A 338 18.05 0.86 -3.06
C PRO A 338 17.63 2.06 -2.21
N LYS A 339 18.56 2.59 -1.42
CA LYS A 339 18.39 3.81 -0.63
C LYS A 339 18.85 5.02 -1.44
N ILE A 340 18.12 5.30 -2.51
CA ILE A 340 18.41 6.40 -3.45
C ILE A 340 17.27 7.39 -3.49
N CYS A 341 17.56 8.64 -3.85
CA CYS A 341 16.57 9.66 -4.10
C CYS A 341 15.77 9.31 -5.35
N LYS A 342 14.45 9.26 -5.22
CA LYS A 342 13.54 9.04 -6.35
C LYS A 342 12.64 10.25 -6.49
N ILE A 343 12.30 10.55 -7.73
CA ILE A 343 11.20 11.47 -8.05
C ILE A 343 10.00 10.58 -8.39
N ASP A 344 8.90 10.76 -7.69
CA ASP A 344 7.66 10.05 -7.95
C ASP A 344 6.68 11.03 -8.64
N TYR A 345 5.56 10.50 -9.11
CA TYR A 345 4.62 11.21 -9.98
C TYR A 345 4.17 12.59 -9.45
N GLY A 346 3.91 12.74 -8.15
CA GLY A 346 3.48 14.02 -7.57
C GLY A 346 4.60 15.06 -7.57
N GLN A 347 5.85 14.65 -7.29
CA GLN A 347 6.99 15.56 -7.39
C GLN A 347 7.26 15.96 -8.86
N GLU A 348 7.14 15.02 -9.84
CA GLU A 348 7.23 15.34 -11.27
C GLU A 348 6.19 16.39 -11.68
N GLU A 349 4.96 16.22 -11.23
CA GLU A 349 3.87 17.14 -11.49
C GLU A 349 4.13 18.51 -10.87
N ALA A 350 4.63 18.56 -9.64
CA ALA A 350 5.02 19.80 -8.99
C ALA A 350 6.14 20.51 -9.76
N ILE A 351 7.16 19.80 -10.21
CA ILE A 351 8.25 20.34 -11.04
C ILE A 351 7.69 20.88 -12.37
N ALA A 352 6.78 20.15 -13.00
CA ALA A 352 6.19 20.56 -14.27
C ALA A 352 5.34 21.85 -14.13
N VAL A 353 4.58 21.98 -13.03
CA VAL A 353 3.69 23.14 -12.77
C VAL A 353 4.48 24.32 -12.21
N PHE A 354 5.25 24.10 -11.15
CA PHE A 354 5.89 25.19 -10.38
C PHE A 354 7.37 25.42 -10.73
N LYS A 355 7.94 24.62 -11.67
CA LYS A 355 9.36 24.69 -12.12
C LYS A 355 10.38 24.50 -11.00
N LYS A 356 9.98 23.83 -9.91
CA LYS A 356 10.80 23.60 -8.72
C LYS A 356 10.41 22.28 -8.06
N ASP A 357 11.40 21.53 -7.57
CA ASP A 357 11.17 20.36 -6.71
C ASP A 357 10.47 20.83 -5.41
N PRO A 358 9.33 20.24 -5.04
CA PRO A 358 8.59 20.65 -3.85
C PRO A 358 9.26 20.28 -2.53
N ARG A 359 10.30 19.41 -2.54
CA ARG A 359 10.88 18.84 -1.34
C ARG A 359 11.89 19.74 -0.65
N ILE A 360 11.77 19.83 0.68
CA ILE A 360 12.74 20.48 1.57
C ILE A 360 13.18 19.44 2.60
N TYR A 361 14.45 19.08 2.58
CA TYR A 361 15.05 18.09 3.45
C TYR A 361 15.60 18.68 4.74
N GLU A 362 15.86 17.81 5.75
CA GLU A 362 16.42 18.19 7.05
C GLU A 362 15.63 19.31 7.71
N THR A 363 14.31 19.26 7.61
CA THR A 363 13.43 20.36 8.05
C THR A 363 12.18 19.79 8.73
N THR A 364 11.76 20.47 9.81
CA THR A 364 10.49 20.18 10.48
C THR A 364 9.71 21.46 10.75
N VAL A 365 8.43 21.31 11.10
CA VAL A 365 7.56 22.42 11.56
C VAL A 365 7.83 22.66 13.04
N LYS A 366 8.01 23.92 13.42
CA LYS A 366 8.25 24.39 14.80
C LYS A 366 7.02 25.03 15.41
N GLU A 367 6.27 25.80 14.61
CA GLU A 367 5.09 26.56 15.08
C GLU A 367 4.14 26.81 13.91
N CYS A 368 2.84 26.79 14.18
CA CYS A 368 1.81 27.25 13.27
C CYS A 368 1.43 28.70 13.61
N ILE A 369 1.43 29.59 12.61
CA ILE A 369 1.12 31.01 12.72
C ILE A 369 -0.29 31.22 12.19
N LEU A 370 -1.12 31.89 12.98
CA LEU A 370 -2.55 32.05 12.72
C LEU A 370 -2.85 33.44 12.17
N ASP A 371 -3.96 33.55 11.44
CA ASP A 371 -4.61 34.80 11.11
C ASP A 371 -5.45 35.32 12.31
N GLU A 372 -6.08 36.49 12.12
CA GLU A 372 -6.96 37.11 13.12
C GLU A 372 -8.19 36.24 13.46
N LYS A 373 -8.59 35.33 12.55
CA LYS A 373 -9.72 34.41 12.70
C LYS A 373 -9.31 33.04 13.27
N LYS A 374 -8.05 32.89 13.68
CA LYS A 374 -7.44 31.64 14.18
C LYS A 374 -7.36 30.53 13.13
N ASN A 375 -7.36 30.85 11.85
CA ASN A 375 -7.03 29.89 10.80
C ASN A 375 -5.51 29.84 10.57
N LEU A 376 -5.01 28.73 10.06
CA LEU A 376 -3.62 28.61 9.64
C LEU A 376 -3.34 29.60 8.50
N LYS A 377 -2.25 30.37 8.62
CA LYS A 377 -1.80 31.34 7.63
C LYS A 377 -0.37 31.07 7.17
N GLN A 378 0.49 30.72 8.10
CA GLN A 378 1.90 30.44 7.86
C GLN A 378 2.39 29.37 8.82
N ILE A 379 3.52 28.77 8.52
CA ILE A 379 4.26 27.92 9.45
C ILE A 379 5.69 28.45 9.63
N LYS A 380 6.20 28.29 10.83
CA LYS A 380 7.62 28.46 11.10
C LYS A 380 8.28 27.08 11.03
N THR A 381 9.25 26.92 10.15
CA THR A 381 10.06 25.73 10.04
C THR A 381 11.43 25.94 10.69
N VAL A 382 12.13 24.85 10.96
CA VAL A 382 13.50 24.85 11.46
C VAL A 382 14.26 23.70 10.82
N LYS A 383 15.54 23.92 10.51
CA LYS A 383 16.43 22.85 10.09
C LYS A 383 16.71 21.92 11.26
N VAL A 384 16.83 20.62 10.94
CA VAL A 384 17.12 19.57 11.92
C VAL A 384 18.24 18.67 11.43
N HIS A 385 18.96 18.06 12.34
CA HIS A 385 19.90 16.99 12.05
C HIS A 385 19.83 15.89 13.12
N PHE A 386 20.26 14.70 12.77
CA PHE A 386 20.36 13.61 13.72
C PHE A 386 21.74 13.56 14.36
N ASN A 387 21.79 13.72 15.67
CA ASN A 387 22.98 13.55 16.47
C ASN A 387 22.79 12.39 17.45
N ASN A 388 23.58 11.32 17.31
CA ASN A 388 23.46 10.10 18.15
C ASN A 388 22.03 9.54 18.25
N GLY A 389 21.29 9.57 17.14
CA GLY A 389 19.90 9.07 17.07
C GLY A 389 18.84 10.00 17.64
N LYS A 390 19.21 11.19 18.12
CA LYS A 390 18.28 12.24 18.56
C LYS A 390 18.18 13.33 17.50
N LEU A 391 16.96 13.80 17.29
CA LEU A 391 16.67 14.93 16.40
C LEU A 391 17.00 16.23 17.14
N GLU A 392 17.87 17.06 16.59
CA GLU A 392 18.28 18.35 17.13
C GLU A 392 17.97 19.47 16.15
N GLU A 393 17.47 20.62 16.67
CA GLU A 393 17.22 21.82 15.87
C GLU A 393 18.52 22.60 15.63
N VAL A 394 18.69 23.09 14.42
CA VAL A 394 19.77 24.02 14.07
C VAL A 394 19.35 25.45 14.43
N LYS A 395 19.93 26.01 15.47
CA LYS A 395 19.61 27.38 15.95
C LYS A 395 19.84 28.41 14.86
N GLY A 396 18.89 29.33 14.70
CA GLY A 396 18.99 30.43 13.73
C GLY A 396 18.67 30.03 12.27
N SER A 397 18.16 28.80 12.05
CA SER A 397 17.77 28.31 10.73
C SER A 397 16.26 28.42 10.47
N GLU A 398 15.55 29.10 11.35
CA GLU A 398 14.11 29.26 11.24
C GLU A 398 13.72 30.02 9.95
N GLN A 399 12.69 29.50 9.28
CA GLN A 399 12.11 30.12 8.09
C GLN A 399 10.59 30.16 8.23
N ILE A 400 9.97 31.15 7.62
CA ILE A 400 8.50 31.26 7.54
C ILE A 400 8.07 30.88 6.12
N LEU A 401 7.09 29.99 6.02
CA LEU A 401 6.45 29.57 4.78
C LEU A 401 4.95 29.92 4.84
N ASP A 402 4.41 30.45 3.76
CA ASP A 402 2.96 30.59 3.59
C ASP A 402 2.32 29.21 3.59
N CYS A 403 1.26 29.04 4.36
CA CYS A 403 0.59 27.77 4.55
C CYS A 403 -0.87 27.96 4.96
N ASP A 404 -1.78 27.71 4.03
CA ASP A 404 -3.24 27.74 4.28
C ASP A 404 -3.77 26.32 4.57
N LEU A 405 -2.99 25.29 4.19
CA LEU A 405 -3.32 23.89 4.38
C LEU A 405 -2.06 23.08 4.74
N LEU A 406 -2.03 22.56 5.94
CA LEU A 406 -0.97 21.69 6.43
C LEU A 406 -1.45 20.22 6.48
N LEU A 407 -0.78 19.34 5.75
CA LEU A 407 -1.09 17.91 5.69
C LEU A 407 -0.02 17.10 6.39
N ILE A 408 -0.41 16.33 7.40
CA ILE A 408 0.51 15.51 8.21
C ILE A 408 0.56 14.10 7.64
N ALA A 409 1.66 13.76 6.95
CA ALA A 409 1.95 12.47 6.35
C ALA A 409 3.10 11.74 7.08
N ALA A 410 3.16 11.87 8.41
CA ALA A 410 4.25 11.38 9.25
C ALA A 410 4.15 9.88 9.63
N GLY A 411 3.28 9.13 8.96
CA GLY A 411 3.04 7.69 9.22
C GLY A 411 2.13 7.44 10.41
N PHE A 412 2.08 6.16 10.82
CA PHE A 412 1.18 5.69 11.88
C PHE A 412 1.98 5.13 13.04
N ILE A 413 1.37 5.14 14.24
CA ILE A 413 2.01 4.73 15.50
C ILE A 413 1.30 3.56 16.19
N GLY A 414 0.28 2.98 15.60
CA GLY A 414 -0.37 1.81 16.22
C GLY A 414 -1.80 1.55 15.83
N VAL A 415 -2.37 0.60 16.53
CA VAL A 415 -3.78 0.19 16.45
C VAL A 415 -4.66 1.17 17.23
N GLU A 416 -5.91 1.32 16.82
CA GLU A 416 -6.89 2.19 17.50
C GLU A 416 -7.16 1.75 18.95
N ASP A 417 -7.26 2.71 19.86
CA ASP A 417 -7.39 2.46 21.30
C ASP A 417 -8.73 1.83 21.66
N ASP A 418 -9.81 2.15 20.94
CA ASP A 418 -11.15 1.62 21.19
C ASP A 418 -11.21 0.11 20.98
N LEU A 419 -10.62 -0.39 19.89
CA LEU A 419 -10.54 -1.82 19.60
C LEU A 419 -9.73 -2.56 20.68
N LYS A 420 -8.57 -2.00 21.06
CA LYS A 420 -7.73 -2.58 22.13
C LYS A 420 -8.49 -2.72 23.44
N LYS A 421 -9.24 -1.70 23.84
CA LYS A 421 -10.04 -1.71 25.06
C LYS A 421 -11.17 -2.73 24.99
N SER A 422 -11.93 -2.74 23.90
CA SER A 422 -13.11 -3.61 23.73
C SER A 422 -12.75 -5.10 23.79
N PHE A 423 -11.61 -5.49 23.20
CA PHE A 423 -11.15 -6.88 23.16
C PHE A 423 -10.06 -7.21 24.19
N LYS A 424 -9.61 -6.24 25.00
CA LYS A 424 -8.50 -6.38 25.95
C LYS A 424 -7.24 -6.93 25.26
N LEU A 425 -6.87 -6.31 24.14
CA LEU A 425 -5.69 -6.69 23.37
C LEU A 425 -4.43 -6.05 23.97
N GLU A 426 -3.41 -6.86 24.17
CA GLU A 426 -2.08 -6.40 24.55
C GLU A 426 -1.34 -5.92 23.30
N THR A 427 -0.52 -4.87 23.47
CA THR A 427 0.30 -4.33 22.38
C THR A 427 1.78 -4.29 22.78
N SER A 428 2.63 -4.51 21.78
CA SER A 428 4.08 -4.42 21.90
C SER A 428 4.54 -2.96 22.11
N GLN A 429 5.83 -2.76 22.32
CA GLN A 429 6.45 -1.42 22.34
C GLN A 429 6.24 -0.65 21.02
N ARG A 430 6.00 -1.34 19.90
CA ARG A 430 5.68 -0.76 18.61
C ARG A 430 4.17 -0.55 18.39
N ASN A 431 3.35 -0.77 19.43
CA ASN A 431 1.88 -0.72 19.39
C ASN A 431 1.25 -1.69 18.38
N THR A 432 1.91 -2.79 18.03
CA THR A 432 1.32 -3.92 17.31
C THR A 432 0.63 -4.86 18.30
N ILE A 433 -0.39 -5.59 17.86
CA ILE A 433 -1.07 -6.59 18.69
C ILE A 433 -0.08 -7.73 18.99
N VAL A 434 0.03 -8.11 20.27
CA VAL A 434 0.91 -9.20 20.69
C VAL A 434 0.27 -10.54 20.36
N THR A 435 1.05 -11.44 19.79
CA THR A 435 0.68 -12.82 19.49
C THR A 435 1.55 -13.80 20.26
N GLN A 436 1.21 -15.08 20.19
CA GLN A 436 2.10 -16.13 20.63
C GLN A 436 3.39 -16.13 19.76
N PRO A 437 4.53 -16.64 20.27
CA PRO A 437 5.77 -16.64 19.51
C PRO A 437 5.63 -17.40 18.19
N ASN A 438 6.07 -16.78 17.09
CA ASN A 438 6.00 -17.30 15.72
C ASN A 438 4.58 -17.73 15.29
N SER A 439 3.56 -17.03 15.71
CA SER A 439 2.16 -17.33 15.48
C SER A 439 1.38 -16.05 15.17
N TYR A 440 0.27 -16.18 14.45
CA TYR A 440 -0.74 -15.15 14.26
C TYR A 440 -1.82 -15.18 15.36
N GLN A 441 -1.83 -16.21 16.19
CA GLN A 441 -2.80 -16.36 17.26
C GLN A 441 -2.48 -15.43 18.44
N VAL A 442 -3.44 -14.63 18.83
CA VAL A 442 -3.37 -13.76 20.02
C VAL A 442 -3.65 -14.60 21.27
N LYS A 443 -4.81 -15.22 21.31
CA LYS A 443 -5.27 -16.17 22.34
C LYS A 443 -6.57 -16.82 21.90
N ASP A 444 -6.90 -17.98 22.44
CA ASP A 444 -8.15 -18.70 22.14
C ASP A 444 -8.46 -18.70 20.65
N LYS A 445 -9.62 -18.14 20.25
CA LYS A 445 -10.06 -18.01 18.86
C LYS A 445 -9.69 -16.65 18.20
N TYR A 446 -8.81 -15.86 18.81
CA TYR A 446 -8.40 -14.57 18.29
C TYR A 446 -7.06 -14.63 17.57
N PHE A 447 -7.02 -14.03 16.38
CA PHE A 447 -5.85 -13.94 15.50
C PHE A 447 -5.65 -12.50 15.05
N THR A 448 -4.49 -12.20 14.49
CA THR A 448 -4.20 -10.88 13.92
C THR A 448 -3.27 -10.99 12.73
N ALA A 449 -3.46 -10.15 11.70
CA ALA A 449 -2.63 -10.15 10.50
C ALA A 449 -2.49 -8.73 9.91
N GLY A 450 -1.47 -8.52 9.10
CA GLY A 450 -1.19 -7.25 8.45
C GLY A 450 -0.52 -6.25 9.36
N ASP A 451 -0.70 -4.95 9.10
CA ASP A 451 0.03 -3.90 9.82
C ASP A 451 -0.28 -3.86 11.33
N CYS A 452 -1.46 -4.30 11.77
CA CYS A 452 -1.77 -4.39 13.20
C CYS A 452 -0.97 -5.49 13.91
N HIS A 453 -0.42 -6.48 13.18
CA HIS A 453 0.47 -7.51 13.69
C HIS A 453 1.94 -7.14 13.51
N ARG A 454 2.38 -6.79 12.28
CA ARG A 454 3.80 -6.59 11.97
C ARG A 454 4.29 -5.14 12.06
N GLY A 455 3.40 -4.18 12.11
CA GLY A 455 3.68 -2.76 11.92
C GLY A 455 3.49 -2.31 10.47
N GLN A 456 3.50 -1.00 10.24
CA GLN A 456 3.30 -0.41 8.92
C GLN A 456 4.21 -1.05 7.87
N SER A 457 3.62 -1.52 6.76
CA SER A 457 4.32 -2.29 5.75
C SER A 457 3.75 -2.08 4.34
N LEU A 458 4.27 -2.82 3.36
CA LEU A 458 3.85 -2.76 1.97
C LEU A 458 2.59 -3.61 1.74
N VAL A 459 1.84 -3.30 0.68
CA VAL A 459 0.65 -4.08 0.26
C VAL A 459 0.95 -5.57 0.12
N VAL A 460 2.08 -5.92 -0.48
CA VAL A 460 2.52 -7.31 -0.66
C VAL A 460 2.77 -8.03 0.66
N TRP A 461 3.23 -7.32 1.68
CA TRP A 461 3.37 -7.86 3.04
C TRP A 461 2.04 -8.05 3.74
N ALA A 462 1.12 -7.12 3.56
CA ALA A 462 -0.23 -7.27 4.12
C ALA A 462 -0.94 -8.50 3.53
N ILE A 463 -0.81 -8.73 2.21
CA ILE A 463 -1.34 -9.93 1.55
C ILE A 463 -0.65 -11.20 2.11
N HIS A 464 0.68 -11.21 2.23
CA HIS A 464 1.43 -12.34 2.80
C HIS A 464 0.95 -12.68 4.22
N GLU A 465 0.86 -11.70 5.09
CA GLU A 465 0.35 -11.87 6.46
C GLU A 465 -1.08 -12.44 6.49
N GLY A 466 -1.94 -11.98 5.58
CA GLY A 466 -3.30 -12.52 5.45
C GLY A 466 -3.29 -14.01 5.06
N LYS A 467 -2.47 -14.38 4.08
CA LYS A 467 -2.34 -15.78 3.63
C LYS A 467 -1.78 -16.70 4.73
N GLU A 468 -0.70 -16.31 5.37
CA GLU A 468 -0.09 -17.12 6.43
C GLU A 468 -1.00 -17.25 7.66
N CYS A 469 -1.69 -16.16 8.05
CA CYS A 469 -2.69 -16.22 9.10
C CYS A 469 -3.87 -17.13 8.73
N ALA A 470 -4.29 -17.16 7.46
CA ALA A 470 -5.36 -18.07 7.01
C ALA A 470 -5.01 -19.54 7.24
N LYS A 471 -3.76 -19.94 6.97
CA LYS A 471 -3.27 -21.31 7.24
C LYS A 471 -3.38 -21.67 8.73
N GLU A 472 -3.02 -20.74 9.59
CA GLU A 472 -3.06 -20.96 11.03
C GLU A 472 -4.50 -21.00 11.57
N VAL A 473 -5.38 -20.14 11.06
CA VAL A 473 -6.83 -20.15 11.37
C VAL A 473 -7.46 -21.47 10.91
N ASP A 474 -7.17 -21.94 9.69
CA ASP A 474 -7.67 -23.24 9.21
C ASP A 474 -7.16 -24.39 10.08
N THR A 475 -5.88 -24.40 10.44
CA THR A 475 -5.30 -25.38 11.36
C THR A 475 -6.01 -25.39 12.71
N TYR A 476 -6.30 -24.21 13.27
CA TYR A 476 -7.05 -24.08 14.53
C TYR A 476 -8.48 -24.65 14.42
N LEU A 477 -9.17 -24.36 13.31
CA LEU A 477 -10.56 -24.77 13.11
C LEU A 477 -10.72 -26.26 12.76
N MET A 478 -9.78 -26.82 12.02
CA MET A 478 -9.88 -28.16 11.42
C MET A 478 -8.90 -29.17 12.04
N GLY A 479 -7.93 -28.73 12.84
CA GLY A 479 -6.85 -29.56 13.35
C GLY A 479 -5.68 -29.77 12.35
N TYR A 480 -5.83 -29.34 11.12
CA TYR A 480 -4.81 -29.40 10.06
C TYR A 480 -5.12 -28.36 8.98
N THR A 481 -4.16 -28.08 8.11
CA THR A 481 -4.40 -27.30 6.89
C THR A 481 -3.79 -27.99 5.67
N ASN A 482 -4.42 -27.83 4.51
CA ASN A 482 -3.90 -28.20 3.20
C ASN A 482 -3.70 -26.98 2.29
N MET A 483 -3.71 -25.78 2.86
CA MET A 483 -3.34 -24.56 2.14
C MET A 483 -1.82 -24.55 1.89
N GLU A 484 -1.42 -24.18 0.67
CA GLU A 484 -0.01 -24.08 0.25
C GLU A 484 0.67 -22.77 0.70
#